data_36b7a8ad522e57a028a5bea5b46c42f4
#
_entry.id   36b7a8ad522e57a028a5bea5b46c42f4
#
_cell.length_a   1.000
_cell.length_b   1.000
_cell.length_c   1.000
_cell.angle_alpha   90.00
_cell.angle_beta   90.00
_cell.angle_gamma   90.00
#
_symmetry.space_group_name_H-M   'P 1'
#
loop_
_entity.id
_entity.type
_entity.pdbx_description
1 polymer ?
#
loop_
_entity_poly.entity_id
_entity_poly.type
_entity_poly.pdbx_seq_one_letter_code
_entity_poly.pdbx_strand_id
1 'polypeptide(L)'
;MQRNARPLELARWEYLFDGGSRERVIQYLASYQNEDGGFGNGLEPDFWLPDSSAIATWSACQQLIEVNATKDEKIVRNLVNYLLLSYNREAELWLTVTPEHNLYPHAPHWQYTKDVQSKWMYNPSVELAAYLIHWSNEESEANKLGWQVIEKALTYLQQAEDMGFHEINNYQKAANLLQDKMGDSKKVLAKIHQLAERAMNKLPDTWGKSYGATPLDLIHNKEDLLYHQYRNLVEENIVYLHKTITTEGVWNPSWDWGDDQLNFAVAKQQWIGIIAINNQQKLQIFQ
;
A
#
# COMPACT_ATOMS: atom_id res chain seq x y z
N MET A 1 -2.33 -19.68 -7.70
CA MET A 1 -1.34 -19.28 -6.67
C MET A 1 -0.13 -20.20 -6.62
N GLN A 2 -0.24 -21.51 -6.39
CA GLN A 2 0.90 -22.43 -6.21
C GLN A 2 2.00 -22.40 -7.29
N ARG A 3 1.67 -22.06 -8.53
CA ARG A 3 2.63 -22.00 -9.66
C ARG A 3 3.31 -20.63 -9.82
N ASN A 4 2.64 -19.55 -9.39
CA ASN A 4 2.98 -18.21 -9.84
C ASN A 4 3.28 -17.24 -8.68
N ALA A 5 3.05 -17.63 -7.41
CA ALA A 5 3.24 -16.75 -6.27
C ALA A 5 4.57 -17.05 -5.55
N ARG A 6 5.17 -16.01 -4.94
CA ARG A 6 6.23 -16.22 -3.95
C ARG A 6 5.66 -16.99 -2.74
N PRO A 7 6.49 -17.63 -1.92
CA PRO A 7 6.02 -18.31 -0.70
C PRO A 7 5.19 -17.41 0.22
N LEU A 8 5.52 -16.13 0.29
CA LEU A 8 4.80 -15.14 1.08
C LEU A 8 3.36 -14.94 0.57
N GLU A 9 3.18 -14.66 -0.73
CA GLU A 9 1.84 -14.48 -1.30
C GLU A 9 1.03 -15.79 -1.28
N LEU A 10 1.67 -16.94 -1.42
CA LEU A 10 0.98 -18.22 -1.25
C LEU A 10 0.47 -18.37 0.19
N ALA A 11 1.29 -18.08 1.19
CA ALA A 11 0.88 -18.16 2.59
C ALA A 11 -0.24 -17.14 2.93
N ARG A 12 -0.16 -15.92 2.37
CA ARG A 12 -1.24 -14.92 2.49
C ARG A 12 -2.54 -15.40 1.87
N TRP A 13 -2.47 -15.96 0.66
CA TRP A 13 -3.64 -16.55 0.01
C TRP A 13 -4.28 -17.66 0.85
N GLU A 14 -3.46 -18.60 1.31
CA GLU A 14 -3.93 -19.70 2.18
C GLU A 14 -4.59 -19.15 3.45
N TYR A 15 -3.99 -18.14 4.09
CA TYR A 15 -4.55 -17.51 5.28
C TYR A 15 -5.90 -16.83 5.00
N LEU A 16 -6.00 -16.07 3.92
CA LEU A 16 -7.18 -15.25 3.62
C LEU A 16 -8.35 -16.08 3.08
N PHE A 17 -8.08 -17.17 2.33
CA PHE A 17 -9.10 -17.85 1.55
C PHE A 17 -9.23 -19.34 1.81
N ASP A 18 -8.19 -19.99 2.34
CA ASP A 18 -8.13 -21.45 2.46
C ASP A 18 -7.90 -21.93 3.92
N GLY A 19 -8.05 -21.05 4.92
CA GLY A 19 -7.89 -21.39 6.34
C GLY A 19 -6.46 -21.67 6.77
N GLY A 20 -5.48 -21.14 6.06
CA GLY A 20 -4.06 -21.23 6.40
C GLY A 20 -3.68 -20.46 7.67
N SER A 21 -2.46 -20.68 8.16
CA SER A 21 -1.97 -20.11 9.41
C SER A 21 -1.36 -18.72 9.23
N ARG A 22 -1.70 -17.78 10.13
CA ARG A 22 -1.09 -16.46 10.18
C ARG A 22 0.41 -16.50 10.51
N GLU A 23 0.82 -17.46 11.33
CA GLU A 23 2.23 -17.65 11.72
C GLU A 23 3.09 -17.93 10.51
N ARG A 24 2.55 -18.63 9.51
CA ARG A 24 3.24 -18.92 8.26
C ARG A 24 3.45 -17.66 7.42
N VAL A 25 2.46 -16.77 7.38
CA VAL A 25 2.62 -15.44 6.75
C VAL A 25 3.72 -14.64 7.44
N ILE A 26 3.68 -14.54 8.77
CA ILE A 26 4.69 -13.83 9.57
C ILE A 26 6.08 -14.42 9.35
N GLN A 27 6.21 -15.75 9.31
CA GLN A 27 7.48 -16.44 9.09
C GLN A 27 8.09 -16.06 7.72
N TYR A 28 7.32 -16.08 6.65
CA TYR A 28 7.82 -15.69 5.33
C TYR A 28 8.09 -14.18 5.25
N LEU A 29 7.25 -13.35 5.85
CA LEU A 29 7.47 -11.91 5.89
C LEU A 29 8.74 -11.54 6.65
N ALA A 30 9.06 -12.27 7.73
CA ALA A 30 10.27 -12.05 8.54
C ALA A 30 11.57 -12.25 7.74
N SER A 31 11.57 -13.00 6.62
CA SER A 31 12.75 -13.15 5.75
C SER A 31 13.11 -11.87 4.97
N TYR A 32 12.20 -10.89 4.92
CA TYR A 32 12.41 -9.57 4.31
C TYR A 32 12.77 -8.50 5.35
N GLN A 33 12.73 -8.83 6.66
CA GLN A 33 13.10 -7.89 7.73
C GLN A 33 14.60 -7.89 7.94
N ASN A 34 15.22 -6.71 7.88
CA ASN A 34 16.63 -6.51 8.15
C ASN A 34 16.92 -6.37 9.66
N GLU A 35 18.21 -6.39 10.04
CA GLU A 35 18.65 -6.30 11.44
C GLU A 35 18.27 -4.98 12.11
N ASP A 36 18.12 -3.89 11.33
CA ASP A 36 17.65 -2.58 11.80
C ASP A 36 16.15 -2.53 12.11
N GLY A 37 15.43 -3.59 11.74
CA GLY A 37 13.98 -3.74 11.96
C GLY A 37 13.10 -3.26 10.80
N GLY A 38 13.66 -2.59 9.79
CA GLY A 38 12.97 -2.26 8.55
C GLY A 38 12.90 -3.43 7.58
N PHE A 39 12.30 -3.21 6.44
CA PHE A 39 12.12 -4.22 5.40
C PHE A 39 12.74 -3.78 4.08
N GLY A 40 13.29 -4.75 3.36
CA GLY A 40 13.95 -4.58 2.07
C GLY A 40 13.87 -5.86 1.24
N ASN A 41 14.99 -6.23 0.60
CA ASN A 41 15.17 -7.51 -0.09
C ASN A 41 14.13 -7.80 -1.19
N GLY A 42 13.62 -6.75 -1.87
CA GLY A 42 12.61 -6.91 -2.92
C GLY A 42 11.23 -7.34 -2.42
N LEU A 43 10.86 -7.01 -1.16
CA LEU A 43 9.50 -7.21 -0.66
C LEU A 43 8.50 -6.46 -1.56
N GLU A 44 8.82 -5.22 -1.92
CA GLU A 44 8.14 -4.49 -2.99
C GLU A 44 8.73 -4.93 -4.35
N PRO A 45 7.95 -5.57 -5.24
CA PRO A 45 8.52 -6.18 -6.44
C PRO A 45 9.12 -5.20 -7.45
N ASP A 46 8.70 -3.93 -7.43
CA ASP A 46 9.13 -2.94 -8.40
C ASP A 46 10.46 -2.24 -8.03
N PHE A 47 11.11 -2.62 -6.92
CA PHE A 47 12.51 -2.28 -6.67
C PHE A 47 13.21 -3.29 -5.74
N TRP A 48 14.50 -3.55 -6.01
CA TRP A 48 15.22 -4.65 -5.38
C TRP A 48 16.33 -4.20 -4.44
N LEU A 49 16.15 -3.02 -3.84
CA LEU A 49 17.03 -2.56 -2.76
C LEU A 49 17.03 -3.58 -1.62
N PRO A 50 18.20 -4.15 -1.24
CA PRO A 50 18.27 -5.08 -0.13
C PRO A 50 18.12 -4.38 1.23
N ASP A 51 18.58 -3.13 1.34
CA ASP A 51 18.49 -2.35 2.55
C ASP A 51 17.04 -1.97 2.88
N SER A 52 16.81 -1.61 4.13
CA SER A 52 15.51 -1.18 4.60
C SER A 52 15.06 0.13 3.96
N SER A 53 13.82 0.19 3.52
CA SER A 53 13.21 1.38 2.93
C SER A 53 11.81 1.64 3.50
N ALA A 54 11.37 2.89 3.40
CA ALA A 54 10.02 3.28 3.83
C ALA A 54 8.94 2.50 3.07
N ILE A 55 9.12 2.29 1.76
CA ILE A 55 8.16 1.58 0.90
C ILE A 55 8.09 0.08 1.21
N ALA A 56 9.22 -0.60 1.33
CA ALA A 56 9.21 -2.02 1.68
C ALA A 56 8.64 -2.22 3.11
N THR A 57 8.98 -1.32 4.04
CA THR A 57 8.42 -1.35 5.40
C THR A 57 6.91 -1.07 5.40
N TRP A 58 6.42 -0.13 4.60
CA TRP A 58 5.01 0.12 4.40
C TRP A 58 4.27 -1.11 3.85
N SER A 59 4.82 -1.79 2.85
CA SER A 59 4.27 -3.04 2.33
C SER A 59 4.17 -4.12 3.41
N ALA A 60 5.21 -4.25 4.27
CA ALA A 60 5.19 -5.16 5.40
C ALA A 60 4.11 -4.79 6.43
N CYS A 61 3.95 -3.49 6.75
CA CYS A 61 2.93 -3.02 7.68
C CYS A 61 1.52 -3.45 7.24
N GLN A 62 1.20 -3.31 5.95
CA GLN A 62 -0.10 -3.71 5.41
C GLN A 62 -0.35 -5.21 5.63
N GLN A 63 0.65 -6.04 5.39
CA GLN A 63 0.55 -7.49 5.57
C GLN A 63 0.45 -7.87 7.06
N LEU A 64 1.14 -7.15 7.94
CA LEU A 64 1.04 -7.36 9.39
C LEU A 64 -0.34 -6.96 9.93
N ILE A 65 -0.95 -5.90 9.42
CA ILE A 65 -2.35 -5.55 9.73
C ILE A 65 -3.31 -6.64 9.21
N GLU A 66 -3.12 -7.12 7.99
CA GLU A 66 -3.94 -8.17 7.38
C GLU A 66 -4.00 -9.44 8.24
N VAL A 67 -2.89 -9.79 8.90
CA VAL A 67 -2.82 -10.96 9.80
C VAL A 67 -3.06 -10.60 11.28
N ASN A 68 -3.55 -9.41 11.57
CA ASN A 68 -3.81 -8.91 12.93
C ASN A 68 -2.59 -9.04 13.87
N ALA A 69 -1.40 -8.67 13.37
CA ALA A 69 -0.19 -8.66 14.17
C ALA A 69 -0.26 -7.62 15.29
N THR A 70 0.22 -7.99 16.48
CA THR A 70 0.13 -7.15 17.67
C THR A 70 1.48 -6.49 17.99
N LYS A 71 1.44 -5.40 18.78
CA LYS A 71 2.63 -4.69 19.24
C LYS A 71 3.59 -5.55 20.07
N ASP A 72 3.11 -6.69 20.60
CA ASP A 72 3.91 -7.59 21.43
C ASP A 72 4.74 -8.59 20.60
N GLU A 73 4.55 -8.64 19.30
CA GLU A 73 5.33 -9.49 18.41
C GLU A 73 6.69 -8.86 18.07
N LYS A 74 7.75 -9.68 18.05
CA LYS A 74 9.11 -9.21 17.81
C LYS A 74 9.24 -8.47 16.48
N ILE A 75 8.61 -8.98 15.41
CA ILE A 75 8.64 -8.37 14.08
C ILE A 75 8.05 -6.96 14.09
N VAL A 76 6.97 -6.72 14.85
CA VAL A 76 6.32 -5.42 14.99
C VAL A 76 7.14 -4.48 15.86
N ARG A 77 7.70 -4.96 16.99
CA ARG A 77 8.57 -4.11 17.84
C ARG A 77 9.80 -3.61 17.07
N ASN A 78 10.44 -4.48 16.30
CA ASN A 78 11.58 -4.11 15.48
C ASN A 78 11.19 -3.06 14.42
N LEU A 79 10.06 -3.26 13.75
CA LEU A 79 9.50 -2.33 12.76
C LEU A 79 9.20 -0.96 13.37
N VAL A 80 8.55 -0.91 14.53
CA VAL A 80 8.26 0.36 15.25
C VAL A 80 9.56 1.11 15.57
N ASN A 81 10.59 0.39 16.04
CA ASN A 81 11.90 0.98 16.31
C ASN A 81 12.56 1.52 15.02
N TYR A 82 12.51 0.77 13.92
CA TYR A 82 13.01 1.23 12.62
C TYR A 82 12.30 2.52 12.17
N LEU A 83 10.97 2.56 12.23
CA LEU A 83 10.22 3.76 11.84
C LEU A 83 10.58 4.98 12.69
N LEU A 84 10.78 4.79 13.99
CA LEU A 84 11.22 5.87 14.88
C LEU A 84 12.61 6.41 14.52
N LEU A 85 13.55 5.53 14.15
CA LEU A 85 14.94 5.89 13.85
C LEU A 85 15.13 6.40 12.41
N SER A 86 14.36 5.90 11.45
CA SER A 86 14.47 6.25 10.02
C SER A 86 13.69 7.51 9.62
N TYR A 87 12.94 8.12 10.55
CA TYR A 87 12.23 9.36 10.28
C TYR A 87 13.19 10.49 9.93
N ASN A 88 12.96 11.11 8.77
CA ASN A 88 13.75 12.26 8.34
C ASN A 88 13.22 13.54 9.00
N ARG A 89 14.00 14.09 9.94
CA ARG A 89 13.60 15.27 10.72
C ARG A 89 13.60 16.57 9.91
N GLU A 90 14.40 16.66 8.85
CA GLU A 90 14.45 17.81 7.97
C GLU A 90 13.26 17.86 7.00
N ALA A 91 12.96 16.71 6.38
CA ALA A 91 11.81 16.57 5.48
C ALA A 91 10.50 16.41 6.24
N GLU A 92 10.54 16.06 7.53
CA GLU A 92 9.41 15.83 8.42
C GLU A 92 8.47 14.69 7.96
N LEU A 93 9.05 13.67 7.32
CA LEU A 93 8.39 12.47 6.83
C LEU A 93 9.39 11.31 6.66
N TRP A 94 8.93 10.13 6.24
CA TRP A 94 9.81 9.05 5.75
C TRP A 94 10.04 9.25 4.26
N LEU A 95 11.32 9.33 3.86
CA LEU A 95 11.68 9.49 2.45
C LEU A 95 11.20 8.26 1.66
N THR A 96 10.38 8.50 0.66
CA THR A 96 9.80 7.45 -0.18
C THR A 96 10.85 6.78 -1.05
N VAL A 97 11.73 7.60 -1.64
CA VAL A 97 12.83 7.17 -2.50
C VAL A 97 14.12 7.84 -2.05
N THR A 98 15.20 7.07 -1.97
CA THR A 98 16.54 7.54 -1.59
C THR A 98 17.53 7.29 -2.73
N PRO A 99 18.73 7.92 -2.73
CA PRO A 99 19.74 7.70 -3.77
C PRO A 99 20.12 6.25 -4.01
N GLU A 100 20.07 5.43 -2.95
CA GLU A 100 20.42 4.00 -2.98
C GLU A 100 19.50 3.19 -3.89
N HIS A 101 18.26 3.64 -4.13
CA HIS A 101 17.33 3.00 -5.06
C HIS A 101 17.92 2.87 -6.48
N ASN A 102 18.70 3.86 -6.92
CA ASN A 102 19.32 3.87 -8.24
C ASN A 102 20.45 2.83 -8.41
N LEU A 103 20.90 2.20 -7.33
CA LEU A 103 21.97 1.20 -7.36
C LEU A 103 21.46 -0.21 -7.70
N TYR A 104 20.16 -0.42 -7.66
CA TYR A 104 19.52 -1.72 -7.85
C TYR A 104 18.44 -1.66 -8.92
N PRO A 105 18.05 -2.79 -9.53
CA PRO A 105 16.95 -2.82 -10.48
C PRO A 105 15.66 -2.28 -9.86
N HIS A 106 14.98 -1.39 -10.57
CA HIS A 106 13.75 -0.75 -10.11
C HIS A 106 12.89 -0.26 -11.29
N ALA A 107 11.61 -0.13 -11.07
CA ALA A 107 10.70 0.48 -12.02
C ALA A 107 11.00 1.98 -12.18
N PRO A 108 10.74 2.58 -13.36
CA PRO A 108 11.05 3.98 -13.63
C PRO A 108 10.47 4.97 -12.62
N HIS A 109 9.32 4.67 -12.02
CA HIS A 109 8.71 5.54 -11.02
C HIS A 109 9.45 5.55 -9.66
N TRP A 110 10.30 4.56 -9.37
CA TRP A 110 11.18 4.51 -8.19
C TRP A 110 12.55 5.13 -8.43
N GLN A 111 12.79 5.71 -9.61
CA GLN A 111 14.05 6.42 -9.90
C GLN A 111 14.22 7.61 -8.95
N TYR A 112 15.33 7.63 -8.21
CA TYR A 112 15.69 8.80 -7.40
C TYR A 112 16.16 9.95 -8.27
N THR A 113 15.62 11.14 -8.00
CA THR A 113 16.11 12.44 -8.46
C THR A 113 16.08 13.40 -7.27
N LYS A 114 16.85 14.49 -7.33
CA LYS A 114 17.01 15.42 -6.20
C LYS A 114 15.69 15.90 -5.59
N ASP A 115 14.67 16.13 -6.43
CA ASP A 115 13.38 16.69 -5.99
C ASP A 115 12.24 15.65 -6.00
N VAL A 116 12.57 14.34 -6.06
CA VAL A 116 11.58 13.27 -6.22
C VAL A 116 10.57 13.22 -5.07
N GLN A 117 10.95 13.60 -3.84
CA GLN A 117 10.07 13.58 -2.69
C GLN A 117 8.86 14.51 -2.86
N SER A 118 8.97 15.59 -3.62
CA SER A 118 7.84 16.48 -3.91
C SER A 118 6.72 15.83 -4.72
N LYS A 119 6.99 14.72 -5.41
CA LYS A 119 5.99 13.93 -6.13
C LYS A 119 5.27 12.94 -5.22
N TRP A 120 5.92 12.54 -4.12
CA TRP A 120 5.40 11.52 -3.23
C TRP A 120 4.65 12.11 -2.03
N MET A 121 5.03 13.31 -1.59
CA MET A 121 4.49 14.01 -0.42
C MET A 121 4.34 13.07 0.78
N TYR A 122 3.12 12.78 1.23
CA TYR A 122 2.86 11.89 2.36
C TYR A 122 2.61 10.41 1.96
N ASN A 123 2.87 10.04 0.72
CA ASN A 123 2.87 8.65 0.30
C ASN A 123 4.26 8.03 0.52
N PRO A 124 4.46 7.03 1.42
CA PRO A 124 3.45 6.39 2.27
C PRO A 124 3.41 6.94 3.71
N SER A 125 4.01 8.09 4.00
CA SER A 125 4.26 8.58 5.36
C SER A 125 3.01 8.70 6.23
N VAL A 126 1.85 9.07 5.66
CA VAL A 126 0.60 9.16 6.43
C VAL A 126 0.16 7.78 6.94
N GLU A 127 0.29 6.75 6.13
CA GLU A 127 -0.07 5.38 6.51
C GLU A 127 0.95 4.79 7.49
N LEU A 128 2.26 5.05 7.29
CA LEU A 128 3.31 4.67 8.24
C LEU A 128 3.11 5.31 9.62
N ALA A 129 2.72 6.58 9.67
CA ALA A 129 2.39 7.25 10.92
C ALA A 129 1.20 6.62 11.64
N ALA A 130 0.17 6.22 10.90
CA ALA A 130 -0.97 5.51 11.47
C ALA A 130 -0.57 4.14 12.06
N TYR A 131 0.31 3.39 11.40
CA TYR A 131 0.85 2.15 11.93
C TYR A 131 1.71 2.37 13.18
N LEU A 132 2.52 3.42 13.18
CA LEU A 132 3.32 3.78 14.34
C LEU A 132 2.44 4.08 15.58
N ILE A 133 1.33 4.81 15.39
CA ILE A 133 0.34 5.06 16.44
C ILE A 133 -0.34 3.75 16.88
N HIS A 134 -0.77 2.92 15.93
CA HIS A 134 -1.50 1.68 16.20
C HIS A 134 -0.69 0.69 17.04
N TRP A 135 0.63 0.55 16.78
CA TRP A 135 1.49 -0.41 17.46
C TRP A 135 2.33 0.16 18.60
N SER A 136 2.09 1.41 18.99
CA SER A 136 2.81 2.03 20.11
C SER A 136 1.91 2.34 21.30
N ASN A 137 2.54 2.55 22.46
CA ASN A 137 1.81 3.03 23.64
C ASN A 137 1.57 4.54 23.52
N GLU A 138 0.44 5.05 24.00
CA GLU A 138 -0.03 6.45 23.84
C GLU A 138 1.02 7.50 24.27
N GLU A 139 1.78 7.27 25.35
CA GLU A 139 2.77 8.23 25.84
C GLU A 139 4.18 8.06 25.24
N SER A 140 4.36 7.09 24.36
CA SER A 140 5.69 6.79 23.78
C SER A 140 6.12 7.86 22.76
N GLU A 141 7.44 7.95 22.51
CA GLU A 141 8.00 8.80 21.44
C GLU A 141 7.45 8.41 20.06
N ALA A 142 7.29 7.10 19.81
CA ALA A 142 6.74 6.59 18.57
C ALA A 142 5.30 7.08 18.33
N ASN A 143 4.45 7.03 19.36
CA ASN A 143 3.07 7.53 19.27
C ASN A 143 3.05 9.04 19.01
N LYS A 144 3.83 9.80 19.77
CA LYS A 144 3.93 11.27 19.60
C LYS A 144 4.42 11.64 18.20
N LEU A 145 5.44 10.96 17.69
CA LEU A 145 5.92 11.16 16.32
C LEU A 145 4.82 10.83 15.29
N GLY A 146 4.12 9.73 15.45
CA GLY A 146 3.02 9.37 14.56
C GLY A 146 1.98 10.48 14.46
N TRP A 147 1.54 11.02 15.61
CA TRP A 147 0.57 12.14 15.63
C TRP A 147 1.11 13.42 15.00
N GLN A 148 2.38 13.75 15.21
CA GLN A 148 3.01 14.91 14.54
C GLN A 148 2.96 14.80 13.01
N VAL A 149 3.22 13.61 12.46
CA VAL A 149 3.13 13.38 11.01
C VAL A 149 1.68 13.44 10.54
N ILE A 150 0.73 12.84 11.27
CA ILE A 150 -0.70 12.89 10.93
C ILE A 150 -1.20 14.34 10.87
N GLU A 151 -0.88 15.18 11.84
CA GLU A 151 -1.31 16.59 11.84
C GLU A 151 -0.84 17.35 10.59
N LYS A 152 0.43 17.15 10.19
CA LYS A 152 0.98 17.76 8.98
C LYS A 152 0.35 17.21 7.71
N ALA A 153 0.18 15.88 7.65
CA ALA A 153 -0.48 15.22 6.54
C ALA A 153 -1.93 15.70 6.37
N LEU A 154 -2.67 15.93 7.46
CA LEU A 154 -4.02 16.48 7.42
C LEU A 154 -4.05 17.93 6.92
N THR A 155 -3.07 18.73 7.31
CA THR A 155 -2.93 20.11 6.81
C THR A 155 -2.71 20.11 5.29
N TYR A 156 -1.82 19.24 4.78
CA TYR A 156 -1.61 19.05 3.35
C TYR A 156 -2.88 18.55 2.64
N LEU A 157 -3.54 17.53 3.18
CA LEU A 157 -4.77 16.97 2.63
C LEU A 157 -5.84 18.06 2.42
N GLN A 158 -6.03 18.94 3.40
CA GLN A 158 -7.06 20.01 3.31
C GLN A 158 -6.77 20.99 2.17
N GLN A 159 -5.51 21.23 1.84
CA GLN A 159 -5.08 22.16 0.80
C GLN A 159 -5.01 21.51 -0.60
N ALA A 160 -4.91 20.18 -0.67
CA ALA A 160 -4.77 19.46 -1.94
C ALA A 160 -6.01 19.65 -2.83
N GLU A 161 -5.81 20.06 -4.07
CA GLU A 161 -6.88 20.15 -5.08
C GLU A 161 -7.06 18.84 -5.85
N ASP A 162 -5.94 18.14 -6.07
CA ASP A 162 -5.86 16.79 -6.63
C ASP A 162 -4.84 15.95 -5.85
N MET A 163 -4.83 14.65 -6.05
CA MET A 163 -3.92 13.73 -5.38
C MET A 163 -3.85 12.42 -6.16
N GLY A 164 -2.66 11.81 -6.19
CA GLY A 164 -2.49 10.48 -6.76
C GLY A 164 -3.26 9.41 -5.98
N PHE A 165 -3.83 8.43 -6.68
CA PHE A 165 -4.70 7.43 -6.03
C PHE A 165 -3.97 6.57 -5.00
N HIS A 166 -2.67 6.35 -5.11
CA HIS A 166 -1.88 5.67 -4.09
C HIS A 166 -1.83 6.46 -2.79
N GLU A 167 -1.60 7.76 -2.87
CA GLU A 167 -1.60 8.62 -1.70
C GLU A 167 -3.01 8.71 -1.08
N ILE A 168 -4.07 8.80 -1.90
CA ILE A 168 -5.46 8.74 -1.43
C ILE A 168 -5.70 7.44 -0.64
N ASN A 169 -5.26 6.30 -1.15
CA ASN A 169 -5.37 5.01 -0.47
C ASN A 169 -4.63 4.98 0.88
N ASN A 170 -3.46 5.63 0.98
CA ASN A 170 -2.76 5.75 2.26
C ASN A 170 -3.60 6.57 3.27
N TYR A 171 -4.24 7.67 2.86
CA TYR A 171 -5.15 8.43 3.72
C TYR A 171 -6.38 7.61 4.12
N GLN A 172 -6.99 6.86 3.19
CA GLN A 172 -8.14 6.00 3.48
C GLN A 172 -7.80 4.94 4.53
N LYS A 173 -6.65 4.26 4.37
CA LYS A 173 -6.19 3.23 5.32
C LYS A 173 -5.83 3.84 6.68
N ALA A 174 -5.15 4.99 6.69
CA ALA A 174 -4.86 5.70 7.93
C ALA A 174 -6.15 6.11 8.66
N ALA A 175 -7.14 6.65 7.96
CA ALA A 175 -8.43 7.02 8.53
C ALA A 175 -9.19 5.80 9.08
N ASN A 176 -9.19 4.68 8.36
CA ASN A 176 -9.80 3.44 8.84
C ASN A 176 -9.12 2.89 10.09
N LEU A 177 -7.79 2.95 10.16
CA LEU A 177 -7.02 2.42 11.30
C LEU A 177 -7.17 3.29 12.55
N LEU A 178 -7.18 4.61 12.39
CA LEU A 178 -7.26 5.57 13.49
C LEU A 178 -8.70 5.96 13.85
N GLN A 179 -9.66 5.66 12.98
CA GLN A 179 -11.10 5.96 13.18
C GLN A 179 -11.33 7.44 13.55
N ASP A 180 -12.19 7.69 14.53
CA ASP A 180 -12.56 9.05 14.97
C ASP A 180 -11.42 9.85 15.63
N LYS A 181 -10.25 9.25 15.81
CA LYS A 181 -9.07 9.92 16.38
C LYS A 181 -8.35 10.84 15.39
N MET A 182 -8.66 10.75 14.08
CA MET A 182 -7.96 11.50 13.03
C MET A 182 -8.60 12.88 12.78
N GLY A 183 -8.51 13.78 13.77
CA GLY A 183 -9.01 15.15 13.68
C GLY A 183 -10.55 15.26 13.57
N ASP A 184 -11.06 16.25 12.80
CA ASP A 184 -12.48 16.29 12.40
C ASP A 184 -12.72 15.21 11.34
N SER A 185 -13.03 14.00 11.80
CA SER A 185 -13.13 12.81 10.97
C SER A 185 -14.10 12.99 9.80
N LYS A 186 -15.20 13.73 9.99
CA LYS A 186 -16.17 14.00 8.91
C LYS A 186 -15.59 14.86 7.80
N LYS A 187 -14.84 15.91 8.14
CA LYS A 187 -14.17 16.76 7.16
C LYS A 187 -13.06 16.02 6.45
N VAL A 188 -12.28 15.24 7.19
CA VAL A 188 -11.20 14.41 6.64
C VAL A 188 -11.77 13.42 5.63
N LEU A 189 -12.78 12.64 5.99
CA LEU A 189 -13.42 11.68 5.09
C LEU A 189 -14.06 12.36 3.87
N ALA A 190 -14.75 13.48 4.06
CA ALA A 190 -15.34 14.23 2.94
C ALA A 190 -14.26 14.69 1.94
N LYS A 191 -13.10 15.15 2.43
CA LYS A 191 -11.99 15.56 1.58
C LYS A 191 -11.36 14.37 0.85
N ILE A 192 -11.15 13.26 1.53
CA ILE A 192 -10.64 12.01 0.93
C ILE A 192 -11.60 11.55 -0.18
N HIS A 193 -12.91 11.51 0.08
CA HIS A 193 -13.92 11.15 -0.93
C HIS A 193 -13.89 12.07 -2.15
N GLN A 194 -13.77 13.39 -1.94
CA GLN A 194 -13.66 14.36 -3.03
C GLN A 194 -12.45 14.08 -3.93
N LEU A 195 -11.29 13.81 -3.32
CA LEU A 195 -10.07 13.51 -4.06
C LEU A 195 -10.15 12.15 -4.77
N ALA A 196 -10.72 11.13 -4.10
CA ALA A 196 -10.92 9.80 -4.68
C ALA A 196 -11.86 9.86 -5.88
N GLU A 197 -12.95 10.64 -5.79
CA GLU A 197 -13.87 10.85 -6.91
C GLU A 197 -13.20 11.49 -8.11
N ARG A 198 -12.28 12.43 -7.91
CA ARG A 198 -11.51 13.08 -8.97
C ARG A 198 -10.48 12.14 -9.62
N ALA A 199 -9.79 11.33 -8.81
CA ALA A 199 -8.77 10.41 -9.27
C ALA A 199 -9.34 9.16 -9.97
N MET A 200 -10.61 8.84 -9.73
CA MET A 200 -11.28 7.67 -10.26
C MET A 200 -11.45 7.75 -11.78
N ASN A 201 -10.95 6.74 -12.49
CA ASN A 201 -11.25 6.58 -13.91
C ASN A 201 -12.67 6.03 -14.11
N LYS A 202 -13.57 6.88 -14.58
CA LYS A 202 -15.00 6.60 -14.77
C LYS A 202 -15.35 6.11 -16.19
N LEU A 203 -14.33 5.79 -17.01
CA LEU A 203 -14.50 5.35 -18.39
C LEU A 203 -14.10 3.88 -18.56
N PRO A 204 -15.03 2.92 -18.48
CA PRO A 204 -14.74 1.48 -18.52
C PRO A 204 -13.91 1.02 -19.71
N ASP A 205 -14.16 1.62 -20.89
CA ASP A 205 -13.45 1.28 -22.13
C ASP A 205 -11.94 1.63 -22.10
N THR A 206 -11.49 2.42 -21.11
CA THR A 206 -10.09 2.82 -20.96
C THR A 206 -9.33 2.02 -19.88
N TRP A 207 -10.04 1.22 -19.09
CA TRP A 207 -9.40 0.43 -18.03
C TRP A 207 -8.40 -0.57 -18.59
N GLY A 208 -7.21 -0.62 -17.96
CA GLY A 208 -6.09 -1.46 -18.40
C GLY A 208 -5.36 -0.98 -19.67
N LYS A 209 -5.80 0.12 -20.30
CA LYS A 209 -5.11 0.73 -21.46
C LYS A 209 -4.14 1.84 -21.05
N SER A 210 -4.35 2.41 -19.87
CA SER A 210 -3.47 3.40 -19.25
C SER A 210 -3.43 3.17 -17.76
N TYR A 211 -2.34 3.58 -17.13
CA TYR A 211 -2.21 3.54 -15.68
C TYR A 211 -3.19 4.52 -15.03
N GLY A 212 -3.98 4.04 -14.07
CA GLY A 212 -4.97 4.84 -13.35
C GLY A 212 -5.85 3.97 -12.46
N ALA A 213 -6.55 4.60 -11.53
CA ALA A 213 -7.42 3.92 -10.57
C ALA A 213 -8.77 3.59 -11.18
N THR A 214 -9.14 2.32 -11.18
CA THR A 214 -10.53 1.90 -11.41
C THR A 214 -11.37 2.14 -10.14
N PRO A 215 -12.72 2.09 -10.19
CA PRO A 215 -13.55 2.29 -9.00
C PRO A 215 -13.15 1.41 -7.81
N LEU A 216 -12.86 0.12 -8.03
CA LEU A 216 -12.46 -0.82 -6.98
C LEU A 216 -11.04 -0.60 -6.42
N ASP A 217 -10.28 0.34 -6.98
CA ASP A 217 -9.01 0.77 -6.41
C ASP A 217 -9.18 1.89 -5.37
N LEU A 218 -10.37 2.49 -5.27
CA LEU A 218 -10.66 3.63 -4.39
C LEU A 218 -11.91 3.42 -3.52
N ILE A 219 -12.77 2.45 -3.86
CA ILE A 219 -13.96 2.09 -3.11
C ILE A 219 -13.71 0.73 -2.46
N HIS A 220 -13.63 0.69 -1.13
CA HIS A 220 -13.14 -0.48 -0.41
C HIS A 220 -14.23 -1.30 0.32
N ASN A 221 -15.45 -0.77 0.43
CA ASN A 221 -16.58 -1.48 1.06
C ASN A 221 -17.92 -0.95 0.54
N LYS A 222 -19.01 -1.67 0.86
CA LYS A 222 -20.37 -1.32 0.42
C LYS A 222 -21.01 -0.18 1.24
N GLU A 223 -20.42 0.19 2.37
CA GLU A 223 -20.83 1.31 3.24
C GLU A 223 -20.23 2.64 2.79
N ASP A 224 -19.25 2.63 1.86
CA ASP A 224 -18.60 3.82 1.33
C ASP A 224 -19.61 4.70 0.57
N LEU A 225 -19.56 6.02 0.79
CA LEU A 225 -20.42 6.97 0.07
C LEU A 225 -20.22 6.90 -1.44
N LEU A 226 -19.00 6.69 -1.90
CA LEU A 226 -18.70 6.54 -3.33
C LEU A 226 -19.27 5.24 -3.90
N TYR A 227 -19.42 4.17 -3.10
CA TYR A 227 -20.12 2.96 -3.54
C TYR A 227 -21.57 3.26 -3.89
N HIS A 228 -22.29 3.96 -3.01
CA HIS A 228 -23.69 4.31 -3.27
C HIS A 228 -23.84 5.19 -4.50
N GLN A 229 -22.93 6.14 -4.71
CA GLN A 229 -22.93 7.06 -5.84
C GLN A 229 -22.55 6.37 -7.16
N TYR A 230 -21.60 5.43 -7.14
CA TYR A 230 -21.01 4.81 -8.34
C TYR A 230 -21.28 3.31 -8.43
N ARG A 231 -22.36 2.81 -7.83
CA ARG A 231 -22.70 1.38 -7.76
C ARG A 231 -22.64 0.69 -9.12
N ASN A 232 -23.26 1.26 -10.15
CA ASN A 232 -23.26 0.67 -11.49
C ASN A 232 -21.83 0.56 -12.06
N LEU A 233 -20.99 1.56 -11.79
CA LEU A 233 -19.61 1.57 -12.24
C LEU A 233 -18.76 0.52 -11.49
N VAL A 234 -19.05 0.27 -10.21
CA VAL A 234 -18.47 -0.82 -9.44
C VAL A 234 -18.88 -2.18 -10.02
N GLU A 235 -20.15 -2.36 -10.38
CA GLU A 235 -20.65 -3.57 -11.02
C GLU A 235 -19.95 -3.81 -12.39
N GLU A 236 -19.75 -2.78 -13.18
CA GLU A 236 -18.95 -2.86 -14.42
C GLU A 236 -17.49 -3.21 -14.15
N ASN A 237 -16.90 -2.69 -13.07
CA ASN A 237 -15.52 -3.01 -12.69
C ASN A 237 -15.38 -4.49 -12.23
N ILE A 238 -16.38 -5.05 -11.56
CA ILE A 238 -16.42 -6.49 -11.24
C ILE A 238 -16.43 -7.31 -12.54
N VAL A 239 -17.28 -6.94 -13.50
CA VAL A 239 -17.32 -7.59 -14.83
C VAL A 239 -15.96 -7.47 -15.54
N TYR A 240 -15.30 -6.32 -15.46
CA TYR A 240 -13.97 -6.11 -16.02
C TYR A 240 -12.94 -7.06 -15.37
N LEU A 241 -12.93 -7.21 -14.03
CA LEU A 241 -12.03 -8.15 -13.36
C LEU A 241 -12.25 -9.58 -13.85
N HIS A 242 -13.50 -10.03 -14.01
CA HIS A 242 -13.79 -11.37 -14.55
C HIS A 242 -13.36 -11.54 -16.01
N LYS A 243 -13.43 -10.50 -16.83
CA LYS A 243 -13.01 -10.56 -18.24
C LYS A 243 -11.49 -10.55 -18.43
N THR A 244 -10.75 -9.98 -17.47
CA THR A 244 -9.29 -9.83 -17.56
C THR A 244 -8.50 -10.90 -16.85
N ILE A 245 -9.17 -11.84 -16.18
CA ILE A 245 -8.53 -13.02 -15.63
C ILE A 245 -7.94 -13.87 -16.79
N THR A 246 -6.68 -14.30 -16.62
CA THR A 246 -6.00 -15.14 -17.63
C THR A 246 -6.53 -16.57 -17.58
N THR A 247 -6.16 -17.37 -18.59
CA THR A 247 -6.45 -18.82 -18.61
C THR A 247 -5.82 -19.58 -17.44
N GLU A 248 -4.81 -19.00 -16.80
CA GLU A 248 -4.15 -19.55 -15.61
C GLU A 248 -4.85 -19.14 -14.30
N GLY A 249 -5.93 -18.36 -14.37
CA GLY A 249 -6.71 -17.92 -13.21
C GLY A 249 -6.06 -16.79 -12.40
N VAL A 250 -5.25 -15.96 -13.03
CA VAL A 250 -4.55 -14.82 -12.40
C VAL A 250 -4.70 -13.55 -13.25
N TRP A 251 -4.28 -12.40 -12.73
CA TRP A 251 -4.23 -11.12 -13.44
C TRP A 251 -2.79 -10.68 -13.65
N ASN A 252 -2.52 -10.09 -14.80
CA ASN A 252 -1.25 -9.45 -15.08
C ASN A 252 -1.24 -8.00 -14.57
N PRO A 253 -0.07 -7.43 -14.20
CA PRO A 253 0.07 -5.99 -13.99
C PRO A 253 -0.27 -5.22 -15.26
N SER A 254 -0.87 -4.02 -15.10
CA SER A 254 -1.21 -3.10 -16.20
C SER A 254 -0.08 -2.12 -16.53
N TRP A 255 1.11 -2.30 -15.96
CA TRP A 255 2.31 -1.50 -16.16
C TRP A 255 3.50 -2.38 -16.51
N ASP A 256 4.58 -1.76 -16.92
CA ASP A 256 5.89 -2.39 -17.17
C ASP A 256 7.04 -1.44 -16.77
N TRP A 257 8.27 -1.91 -16.92
CA TRP A 257 9.48 -1.13 -16.63
C TRP A 257 10.11 -0.48 -17.87
N GLY A 258 9.36 -0.28 -18.95
CA GLY A 258 9.85 0.31 -20.18
C GLY A 258 10.94 -0.54 -20.82
N ASP A 259 12.19 -0.03 -20.90
CA ASP A 259 13.29 -0.71 -21.58
C ASP A 259 13.86 -1.89 -20.78
N ASP A 260 13.62 -2.00 -19.47
CA ASP A 260 14.15 -3.08 -18.62
C ASP A 260 13.19 -4.29 -18.53
N GLN A 261 12.97 -4.92 -19.69
CA GLN A 261 12.04 -6.04 -19.79
C GLN A 261 12.53 -7.32 -19.10
N LEU A 262 13.83 -7.52 -18.93
CA LEU A 262 14.38 -8.70 -18.25
C LEU A 262 14.07 -8.69 -16.75
N ASN A 263 14.35 -7.57 -16.08
CA ASN A 263 14.05 -7.42 -14.67
C ASN A 263 12.54 -7.32 -14.44
N PHE A 264 11.81 -6.65 -15.34
CA PHE A 264 10.35 -6.63 -15.27
C PHE A 264 9.72 -8.02 -15.34
N ALA A 265 10.25 -8.95 -16.13
CA ALA A 265 9.71 -10.30 -16.17
C ALA A 265 9.72 -10.99 -14.80
N VAL A 266 10.75 -10.74 -13.97
CA VAL A 266 10.84 -11.24 -12.60
C VAL A 266 9.85 -10.49 -11.69
N ALA A 267 9.83 -9.15 -11.74
CA ALA A 267 8.91 -8.33 -10.97
C ALA A 267 7.44 -8.69 -11.29
N LYS A 268 7.11 -8.85 -12.57
CA LYS A 268 5.78 -9.28 -13.04
C LYS A 268 5.36 -10.59 -12.41
N GLN A 269 6.26 -11.59 -12.35
CA GLN A 269 5.96 -12.88 -11.74
C GLN A 269 5.61 -12.74 -10.24
N GLN A 270 6.28 -11.83 -9.53
CA GLN A 270 5.99 -11.54 -8.13
C GLN A 270 4.66 -10.78 -7.97
N TRP A 271 4.38 -9.80 -8.85
CA TRP A 271 3.14 -9.04 -8.86
C TRP A 271 1.90 -9.89 -9.11
N ILE A 272 1.97 -10.92 -9.93
CA ILE A 272 0.84 -11.82 -10.22
C ILE A 272 0.21 -12.36 -8.92
N GLY A 273 1.01 -12.76 -7.94
CA GLY A 273 0.53 -13.23 -6.65
C GLY A 273 -0.17 -12.14 -5.84
N ILE A 274 0.41 -10.94 -5.78
CA ILE A 274 -0.14 -9.78 -5.05
C ILE A 274 -1.46 -9.34 -5.69
N ILE A 275 -1.49 -9.17 -7.01
CA ILE A 275 -2.69 -8.74 -7.74
C ILE A 275 -3.82 -9.78 -7.59
N ALA A 276 -3.49 -11.07 -7.62
CA ALA A 276 -4.49 -12.12 -7.43
C ALA A 276 -5.15 -12.04 -6.04
N ILE A 277 -4.36 -11.80 -4.97
CA ILE A 277 -4.90 -11.59 -3.62
C ILE A 277 -5.81 -10.36 -3.60
N ASN A 278 -5.31 -9.22 -4.06
CA ASN A 278 -6.05 -7.96 -4.02
C ASN A 278 -7.37 -8.04 -4.81
N ASN A 279 -7.36 -8.62 -6.00
CA ASN A 279 -8.57 -8.75 -6.82
C ASN A 279 -9.56 -9.74 -6.21
N GLN A 280 -9.07 -10.84 -5.62
CA GLN A 280 -9.96 -11.79 -4.94
C GLN A 280 -10.64 -11.18 -3.71
N GLN A 281 -9.91 -10.37 -2.93
CA GLN A 281 -10.50 -9.60 -1.81
C GLN A 281 -11.59 -8.64 -2.31
N LYS A 282 -11.32 -7.89 -3.39
CA LYS A 282 -12.33 -7.01 -4.02
C LYS A 282 -13.58 -7.80 -4.43
N LEU A 283 -13.41 -8.92 -5.10
CA LEU A 283 -14.53 -9.77 -5.51
C LEU A 283 -15.34 -10.30 -4.32
N GLN A 284 -14.68 -10.71 -3.23
CA GLN A 284 -15.39 -11.16 -2.02
C GLN A 284 -16.21 -10.06 -1.33
N ILE A 285 -15.73 -8.83 -1.35
CA ILE A 285 -16.42 -7.69 -0.72
C ILE A 285 -17.66 -7.28 -1.52
N PHE A 286 -17.58 -7.30 -2.86
CA PHE A 286 -18.59 -6.69 -3.72
C PHE A 286 -19.52 -7.67 -4.42
N GLN A 287 -19.23 -8.97 -4.43
CA GLN A 287 -20.13 -10.03 -4.87
C GLN A 287 -20.98 -10.57 -3.70
#